data_25f813a92c53d3fd5e55c176565e59d6
#
_entry.id   25f813a92c53d3fd5e55c176565e59d6
#
_cell.length_a   1.000
_cell.length_b   1.000
_cell.length_c   1.000
_cell.angle_alpha   90.00
_cell.angle_beta   90.00
_cell.angle_gamma   90.00
#
_symmetry.space_group_name_H-M   'P 1'
#
loop_
_entity.id
_entity.type
_entity.pdbx_description
1 polymer ?
#
loop_
_entity_poly.entity_id
_entity_poly.type
_entity_poly.pdbx_seq_one_letter_code
_entity_poly.pdbx_strand_id
1 'polypeptide(L)'
;MITAEDITRRVAIAEYRLDGAHPEPDLESLAELAATICHVSTAVINIIDDRYQHQIAAVGFQAAICAREDSMCAVVFQNKEQVVVADARVDQRFSDNPFVTGELASVRFYASSPLVTPDGIPIGTLCVFDEETGDLDAEKSRAIDLLAHQVVEVLELRKTTRELSQSNDQLAHFAGQIGHDLRNPLMAVSGFLELATDSPEMANAPFAATVIARAESAASRMAIMITDLLTFAQAGGSHPRREQIDLQFLVNSVVEDLHSAIEETGANVVVDAPVRLLGDPTLLRALLQNLVANAIKFSAAAGETPLVEIRAQEISAGWRLTVDDNGPGIAPEQRERVFDLMDRGTAHGVSGLGIGLSTCRRIVQAHGGRIGIEDSALGGASVWVVLPD
;
A
#
# COMPACT_ATOMS: atom_id res chain seq x y z
N MET A 1 -27.53 -13.87 29.45
CA MET A 1 -27.88 -14.68 28.24
C MET A 1 -27.44 -13.84 27.06
N ILE A 2 -26.54 -14.34 26.20
CA ILE A 2 -26.05 -13.59 25.04
C ILE A 2 -27.21 -13.47 24.04
N THR A 3 -27.50 -12.26 23.61
CA THR A 3 -28.60 -11.99 22.65
C THR A 3 -28.09 -12.13 21.19
N ALA A 4 -29.03 -12.22 20.24
CA ALA A 4 -28.67 -12.21 18.82
C ALA A 4 -27.96 -10.90 18.42
N GLU A 5 -28.34 -9.78 19.02
CA GLU A 5 -27.69 -8.48 18.81
C GLU A 5 -26.27 -8.44 19.34
N ASP A 6 -25.97 -9.08 20.49
CA ASP A 6 -24.63 -9.19 21.02
C ASP A 6 -23.71 -10.01 20.08
N ILE A 7 -24.26 -11.06 19.47
CA ILE A 7 -23.51 -11.86 18.48
C ILE A 7 -23.20 -11.02 17.24
N THR A 8 -24.19 -10.33 16.70
CA THR A 8 -24.03 -9.46 15.51
C THR A 8 -23.00 -8.36 15.77
N ARG A 9 -23.06 -7.71 16.93
CA ARG A 9 -22.11 -6.69 17.36
C ARG A 9 -20.70 -7.25 17.48
N ARG A 10 -20.52 -8.41 18.09
CA ARG A 10 -19.23 -9.04 18.24
C ARG A 10 -18.58 -9.37 16.88
N VAL A 11 -19.38 -9.80 15.90
CA VAL A 11 -18.92 -10.00 14.53
C VAL A 11 -18.46 -8.66 13.91
N ALA A 12 -19.29 -7.61 14.02
CA ALA A 12 -18.96 -6.29 13.50
C ALA A 12 -17.68 -5.71 14.14
N ILE A 13 -17.53 -5.83 15.46
CA ILE A 13 -16.30 -5.37 16.17
C ILE A 13 -15.07 -6.15 15.71
N ALA A 14 -15.18 -7.47 15.50
CA ALA A 14 -14.06 -8.30 15.08
C ALA A 14 -13.53 -7.90 13.69
N GLU A 15 -14.36 -7.35 12.81
CA GLU A 15 -13.95 -6.86 11.49
C GLU A 15 -12.96 -5.69 11.57
N TYR A 16 -13.08 -4.85 12.61
CA TYR A 16 -12.15 -3.72 12.81
C TYR A 16 -10.81 -4.13 13.40
N ARG A 17 -10.69 -5.35 13.97
CA ARG A 17 -9.46 -5.89 14.57
C ARG A 17 -8.80 -4.91 15.55
N LEU A 18 -9.59 -4.41 16.47
CA LEU A 18 -9.14 -3.48 17.50
C LEU A 18 -8.46 -4.27 18.63
N ASP A 19 -7.20 -4.55 18.48
CA ASP A 19 -6.43 -5.43 19.40
C ASP A 19 -6.13 -4.75 20.75
N GLY A 20 -6.49 -3.48 20.94
CA GLY A 20 -6.34 -2.73 22.20
C GLY A 20 -4.90 -2.57 22.72
N ALA A 21 -3.91 -3.02 21.95
CA ALA A 21 -2.53 -3.13 22.43
C ALA A 21 -1.69 -1.86 22.16
N HIS A 22 -2.13 -0.97 21.29
CA HIS A 22 -1.34 0.22 20.92
C HIS A 22 -2.22 1.47 20.88
N PRO A 23 -1.72 2.61 21.39
CA PRO A 23 -2.36 3.90 21.19
C PRO A 23 -2.56 4.16 19.68
N GLU A 24 -3.74 4.66 19.34
CA GLU A 24 -4.12 4.94 17.96
C GLU A 24 -4.09 6.47 17.76
N PRO A 25 -3.01 7.09 17.27
CA PRO A 25 -2.79 8.54 17.30
C PRO A 25 -3.94 9.34 16.66
N ASP A 26 -4.54 8.83 15.59
CA ASP A 26 -5.66 9.50 14.91
C ASP A 26 -6.92 9.51 15.79
N LEU A 27 -7.18 8.40 16.50
CA LEU A 27 -8.31 8.30 17.42
C LEU A 27 -8.07 9.10 18.71
N GLU A 28 -6.83 9.13 19.21
CA GLU A 28 -6.45 10.00 20.33
C GLU A 28 -6.66 11.48 19.99
N SER A 29 -6.29 11.90 18.78
CA SER A 29 -6.51 13.28 18.30
C SER A 29 -8.00 13.64 18.25
N LEU A 30 -8.87 12.70 17.84
CA LEU A 30 -10.32 12.91 17.85
C LEU A 30 -10.88 13.01 19.28
N ALA A 31 -10.39 12.18 20.21
CA ALA A 31 -10.76 12.28 21.63
C ALA A 31 -10.28 13.61 22.25
N GLU A 32 -9.06 14.05 21.95
CA GLU A 32 -8.52 15.34 22.40
C GLU A 32 -9.36 16.52 21.88
N LEU A 33 -9.78 16.46 20.63
CA LEU A 33 -10.65 17.46 20.04
C LEU A 33 -12.02 17.49 20.73
N ALA A 34 -12.60 16.33 21.06
CA ALA A 34 -13.85 16.23 21.80
C ALA A 34 -13.74 16.85 23.20
N ALA A 35 -12.68 16.54 23.95
CA ALA A 35 -12.42 17.14 25.26
C ALA A 35 -12.29 18.66 25.18
N THR A 36 -11.52 19.15 24.18
CA THR A 36 -11.27 20.58 23.95
C THR A 36 -12.56 21.33 23.62
N ILE A 37 -13.39 20.83 22.69
CA ILE A 37 -14.64 21.47 22.28
C ILE A 37 -15.63 21.53 23.44
N CYS A 38 -15.73 20.45 24.23
CA CYS A 38 -16.66 20.38 25.35
C CYS A 38 -16.15 21.11 26.59
N HIS A 39 -14.88 21.50 26.64
CA HIS A 39 -14.20 22.09 27.79
C HIS A 39 -14.24 21.17 29.02
N VAL A 40 -13.96 19.90 28.82
CA VAL A 40 -13.89 18.89 29.89
C VAL A 40 -12.49 18.31 29.99
N SER A 41 -12.16 17.74 31.14
CA SER A 41 -10.85 17.13 31.39
C SER A 41 -10.65 15.78 30.71
N THR A 42 -11.75 15.13 30.32
CA THR A 42 -11.70 13.71 29.92
C THR A 42 -12.57 13.41 28.71
N ALA A 43 -11.98 12.71 27.73
CA ALA A 43 -12.69 12.12 26.60
C ALA A 43 -12.18 10.72 26.29
N VAL A 44 -13.08 9.84 25.86
CA VAL A 44 -12.76 8.42 25.62
C VAL A 44 -13.54 7.88 24.42
N ILE A 45 -12.85 7.13 23.59
CA ILE A 45 -13.46 6.32 22.54
C ILE A 45 -13.48 4.87 23.04
N ASN A 46 -14.67 4.32 23.15
CA ASN A 46 -14.92 3.00 23.68
C ASN A 46 -15.51 2.08 22.63
N ILE A 47 -15.03 0.84 22.61
CA ILE A 47 -15.68 -0.28 21.91
C ILE A 47 -16.24 -1.21 22.98
N ILE A 48 -17.50 -1.66 22.82
CA ILE A 48 -18.25 -2.40 23.85
C ILE A 48 -18.70 -3.74 23.27
N ASP A 49 -18.09 -4.81 23.74
CA ASP A 49 -18.49 -6.18 23.38
C ASP A 49 -19.53 -6.75 24.36
N ASP A 50 -19.68 -8.06 24.40
CA ASP A 50 -20.62 -8.76 25.27
C ASP A 50 -20.15 -8.85 26.75
N ARG A 51 -18.85 -8.59 27.02
CA ARG A 51 -18.24 -8.74 28.36
C ARG A 51 -17.51 -7.50 28.84
N TYR A 52 -16.88 -6.77 27.94
CA TYR A 52 -15.97 -5.69 28.27
C TYR A 52 -16.24 -4.44 27.48
N GLN A 53 -15.82 -3.32 28.05
CA GLN A 53 -15.60 -2.06 27.38
C GLN A 53 -14.08 -1.91 27.18
N HIS A 54 -13.67 -1.78 25.92
CA HIS A 54 -12.28 -1.55 25.52
C HIS A 54 -12.13 -0.06 25.20
N GLN A 55 -11.28 0.64 25.95
CA GLN A 55 -10.95 2.05 25.70
C GLN A 55 -9.85 2.08 24.65
N ILE A 56 -10.17 2.40 23.39
CA ILE A 56 -9.23 2.40 22.27
C ILE A 56 -8.50 3.73 22.08
N ALA A 57 -9.02 4.82 22.66
CA ALA A 57 -8.35 6.11 22.80
C ALA A 57 -8.89 6.81 24.06
N ALA A 58 -8.04 7.47 24.83
CA ALA A 58 -8.41 8.19 26.03
C ALA A 58 -7.56 9.43 26.23
N VAL A 59 -8.17 10.49 26.72
CA VAL A 59 -7.55 11.75 27.14
C VAL A 59 -7.90 12.03 28.59
N GLY A 60 -6.93 12.45 29.38
CA GLY A 60 -7.07 12.73 30.81
C GLY A 60 -6.69 11.55 31.72
N PHE A 61 -6.60 10.34 31.20
CA PHE A 61 -6.14 9.14 31.92
C PHE A 61 -5.61 8.07 30.97
N GLN A 62 -5.03 7.01 31.53
CA GLN A 62 -4.53 5.89 30.73
C GLN A 62 -5.67 4.95 30.32
N ALA A 63 -5.79 4.67 29.01
CA ALA A 63 -6.78 3.76 28.45
C ALA A 63 -6.66 2.36 29.11
N ALA A 64 -7.80 1.75 29.43
CA ALA A 64 -7.92 0.47 30.11
C ALA A 64 -9.09 -0.35 29.57
N ILE A 65 -9.25 -1.55 30.09
CA ILE A 65 -10.43 -2.40 29.85
C ILE A 65 -11.24 -2.41 31.15
N CYS A 66 -12.53 -2.13 31.06
CA CYS A 66 -13.41 -2.28 32.21
C CYS A 66 -14.49 -3.33 31.95
N ALA A 67 -15.05 -3.91 33.02
CA ALA A 67 -16.18 -4.81 32.89
C ALA A 67 -17.40 -4.08 32.32
N ARG A 68 -18.15 -4.74 31.44
CA ARG A 68 -19.36 -4.12 30.84
C ARG A 68 -20.41 -3.72 31.88
N GLU A 69 -20.51 -4.45 32.98
CA GLU A 69 -21.43 -4.19 34.06
C GLU A 69 -21.14 -2.89 34.82
N ASP A 70 -19.88 -2.47 34.86
CA ASP A 70 -19.43 -1.22 35.49
C ASP A 70 -19.53 -0.03 34.52
N SER A 71 -19.63 -0.28 33.22
CA SER A 71 -19.56 0.74 32.17
C SER A 71 -20.81 1.62 32.11
N MET A 72 -20.68 2.92 32.30
CA MET A 72 -21.74 3.91 32.03
C MET A 72 -22.15 3.89 30.56
N CYS A 73 -21.18 3.75 29.66
CA CYS A 73 -21.43 3.73 28.21
C CYS A 73 -22.25 2.51 27.78
N ALA A 74 -22.05 1.36 28.41
CA ALA A 74 -22.77 0.13 28.10
C ALA A 74 -24.27 0.23 28.42
N VAL A 75 -24.67 1.13 29.31
CA VAL A 75 -26.07 1.38 29.67
C VAL A 75 -26.84 2.09 28.54
N VAL A 76 -26.17 2.94 27.76
CA VAL A 76 -26.81 3.89 26.84
C VAL A 76 -26.55 3.68 25.36
N PHE A 77 -25.45 3.07 24.97
CA PHE A 77 -25.00 3.03 23.56
C PHE A 77 -25.96 2.27 22.62
N GLN A 78 -26.75 1.35 23.14
CA GLN A 78 -27.70 0.55 22.34
C GLN A 78 -28.84 1.38 21.78
N ASN A 79 -29.21 2.48 22.45
CA ASN A 79 -30.31 3.34 22.03
C ASN A 79 -30.00 4.13 20.75
N LYS A 80 -28.73 4.15 20.30
CA LYS A 80 -28.25 4.87 19.11
C LYS A 80 -28.53 6.37 19.16
N GLU A 81 -28.77 6.92 20.33
CA GLU A 81 -29.01 8.34 20.55
C GLU A 81 -27.95 8.91 21.48
N GLN A 82 -27.61 10.18 21.25
CA GLN A 82 -26.74 10.91 22.14
C GLN A 82 -27.39 11.02 23.54
N VAL A 83 -26.57 10.89 24.56
CA VAL A 83 -26.98 11.07 25.96
C VAL A 83 -26.16 12.19 26.57
N VAL A 84 -26.82 13.14 27.23
CA VAL A 84 -26.22 14.19 28.03
C VAL A 84 -26.79 14.16 29.44
N VAL A 85 -25.90 14.12 30.43
CA VAL A 85 -26.24 14.04 31.86
C VAL A 85 -25.49 15.11 32.61
N ALA A 86 -26.19 16.13 33.07
CA ALA A 86 -25.63 17.28 33.76
C ALA A 86 -25.05 16.93 35.15
N ASP A 87 -25.67 16.01 35.85
CA ASP A 87 -25.21 15.47 37.14
C ASP A 87 -25.58 13.98 37.24
N ALA A 88 -24.57 13.12 37.11
CA ALA A 88 -24.75 11.68 37.13
C ALA A 88 -25.26 11.12 38.48
N ARG A 89 -25.10 11.86 39.59
CA ARG A 89 -25.54 11.44 40.91
C ARG A 89 -27.08 11.40 41.04
N VAL A 90 -27.77 12.21 40.25
CA VAL A 90 -29.24 12.31 40.28
C VAL A 90 -29.92 11.59 39.13
N ASP A 91 -29.14 11.07 38.16
CA ASP A 91 -29.67 10.26 37.06
C ASP A 91 -29.83 8.80 37.50
N GLN A 92 -31.07 8.28 37.41
CA GLN A 92 -31.40 6.93 37.84
C GLN A 92 -30.65 5.81 37.14
N ARG A 93 -30.07 6.09 35.97
CA ARG A 93 -29.27 5.11 35.21
C ARG A 93 -27.86 4.95 35.77
N PHE A 94 -27.37 5.99 36.49
CA PHE A 94 -25.96 6.09 36.83
C PHE A 94 -25.67 6.32 38.32
N SER A 95 -26.68 6.69 39.13
CA SER A 95 -26.50 7.03 40.56
C SER A 95 -25.72 5.98 41.36
N ASP A 96 -25.93 4.69 41.04
CA ASP A 96 -25.30 3.55 41.73
C ASP A 96 -24.08 3.01 40.99
N ASN A 97 -23.65 3.66 39.88
CA ASN A 97 -22.50 3.21 39.09
C ASN A 97 -21.17 3.47 39.80
N PRO A 98 -20.19 2.54 39.80
CA PRO A 98 -18.90 2.69 40.48
C PRO A 98 -18.09 3.95 40.04
N PHE A 99 -18.26 4.40 38.80
CA PHE A 99 -17.65 5.65 38.32
C PHE A 99 -18.32 6.91 38.87
N VAL A 100 -19.50 6.81 39.45
CA VAL A 100 -20.25 7.95 40.03
C VAL A 100 -20.20 7.94 41.55
N THR A 101 -20.21 6.75 42.17
CA THR A 101 -20.19 6.59 43.65
C THR A 101 -18.84 6.92 44.29
N GLY A 102 -17.75 6.98 43.52
CA GLY A 102 -16.40 7.22 44.00
C GLY A 102 -15.59 5.94 44.22
N GLU A 103 -16.11 4.79 43.83
CA GLU A 103 -15.38 3.50 43.93
C GLU A 103 -14.28 3.39 42.85
N LEU A 104 -14.58 3.76 41.61
CA LEU A 104 -13.64 3.79 40.47
C LEU A 104 -13.27 5.21 40.06
N ALA A 105 -14.22 6.15 40.07
CA ALA A 105 -14.03 7.56 39.75
C ALA A 105 -15.14 8.43 40.39
N SER A 106 -15.09 9.75 40.15
CA SER A 106 -16.04 10.71 40.70
C SER A 106 -16.75 11.50 39.59
N VAL A 107 -17.25 10.80 38.56
CA VAL A 107 -17.92 11.41 37.41
C VAL A 107 -19.19 12.14 37.85
N ARG A 108 -19.34 13.39 37.41
CA ARG A 108 -20.51 14.24 37.61
C ARG A 108 -21.20 14.57 36.30
N PHE A 109 -20.48 15.21 35.41
CA PHE A 109 -20.94 15.44 34.06
C PHE A 109 -20.60 14.26 33.16
N TYR A 110 -21.54 13.84 32.31
CA TYR A 110 -21.33 12.76 31.34
C TYR A 110 -22.10 13.05 30.05
N ALA A 111 -21.43 12.98 28.92
CA ALA A 111 -22.09 12.98 27.61
C ALA A 111 -21.47 11.93 26.70
N SER A 112 -22.29 11.28 25.88
CA SER A 112 -21.81 10.27 24.94
C SER A 112 -22.62 10.26 23.66
N SER A 113 -21.93 10.05 22.54
CA SER A 113 -22.52 9.76 21.24
C SER A 113 -22.16 8.35 20.81
N PRO A 114 -23.12 7.55 20.32
CA PRO A 114 -22.90 6.18 19.92
C PRO A 114 -22.06 6.10 18.64
N LEU A 115 -21.17 5.11 18.57
CA LEU A 115 -20.47 4.71 17.36
C LEU A 115 -21.33 3.69 16.63
N VAL A 116 -21.92 4.08 15.52
CA VAL A 116 -22.84 3.24 14.75
C VAL A 116 -22.24 2.96 13.38
N THR A 117 -22.08 1.67 13.06
CA THR A 117 -21.54 1.25 11.75
C THR A 117 -22.49 1.64 10.61
N PRO A 118 -22.03 1.64 9.33
CA PRO A 118 -22.91 1.85 8.17
C PRO A 118 -24.12 0.89 8.12
N ASP A 119 -23.97 -0.33 8.66
CA ASP A 119 -25.04 -1.31 8.77
C ASP A 119 -26.01 -1.04 9.94
N GLY A 120 -25.81 0.07 10.66
CA GLY A 120 -26.66 0.47 11.78
C GLY A 120 -26.40 -0.30 13.07
N ILE A 121 -25.24 -0.93 13.24
CA ILE A 121 -24.89 -1.69 14.45
C ILE A 121 -24.13 -0.76 15.41
N PRO A 122 -24.60 -0.54 16.65
CA PRO A 122 -23.87 0.22 17.65
C PRO A 122 -22.73 -0.63 18.20
N ILE A 123 -21.48 -0.16 18.04
CA ILE A 123 -20.28 -0.87 18.46
C ILE A 123 -19.60 -0.28 19.69
N GLY A 124 -19.97 0.96 20.07
CA GLY A 124 -19.35 1.67 21.18
C GLY A 124 -19.82 3.10 21.31
N THR A 125 -19.00 3.95 21.91
CA THR A 125 -19.27 5.37 22.13
C THR A 125 -18.03 6.23 22.03
N LEU A 126 -18.21 7.48 21.59
CA LEU A 126 -17.34 8.59 21.98
C LEU A 126 -17.99 9.27 23.19
N CYS A 127 -17.34 9.28 24.34
CA CYS A 127 -17.86 9.94 25.54
C CYS A 127 -16.89 10.98 26.08
N VAL A 128 -17.46 12.00 26.71
CA VAL A 128 -16.76 13.05 27.46
C VAL A 128 -17.35 13.12 28.85
N PHE A 129 -16.51 13.35 29.86
CA PHE A 129 -16.97 13.46 31.22
C PHE A 129 -16.06 14.33 32.09
N ASP A 130 -16.59 14.79 33.22
CA ASP A 130 -15.85 15.59 34.19
C ASP A 130 -16.30 15.27 35.63
N GLU A 131 -15.46 15.61 36.62
CA GLU A 131 -15.77 15.53 38.05
C GLU A 131 -16.62 16.71 38.55
N GLU A 132 -16.78 17.75 37.71
CA GLU A 132 -17.72 18.83 37.95
C GLU A 132 -19.00 18.61 37.16
N THR A 133 -20.11 19.16 37.68
CA THR A 133 -21.39 19.18 36.94
C THR A 133 -21.31 20.12 35.76
N GLY A 134 -21.93 19.75 34.63
CA GLY A 134 -21.84 20.50 33.39
C GLY A 134 -23.07 20.32 32.50
N ASP A 135 -23.02 20.94 31.33
CA ASP A 135 -24.04 20.78 30.30
C ASP A 135 -23.43 21.00 28.94
N LEU A 136 -24.08 20.51 27.89
CA LEU A 136 -23.72 20.78 26.51
C LEU A 136 -24.78 21.66 25.85
N ASP A 137 -24.34 22.75 25.27
CA ASP A 137 -25.18 23.48 24.32
C ASP A 137 -25.37 22.69 23.02
N ALA A 138 -26.28 23.15 22.17
CA ALA A 138 -26.61 22.47 20.93
C ALA A 138 -25.44 22.39 19.94
N GLU A 139 -24.48 23.31 20.02
CA GLU A 139 -23.29 23.32 19.14
C GLU A 139 -22.30 22.24 19.59
N LYS A 140 -21.97 22.17 20.86
CA LYS A 140 -21.10 21.12 21.43
C LYS A 140 -21.71 19.72 21.29
N SER A 141 -23.02 19.62 21.54
CA SER A 141 -23.77 18.35 21.35
C SER A 141 -23.62 17.84 19.91
N ARG A 142 -23.85 18.73 18.92
CA ARG A 142 -23.68 18.37 17.51
C ARG A 142 -22.20 18.04 17.18
N ALA A 143 -21.24 18.73 17.79
CA ALA A 143 -19.82 18.46 17.55
C ALA A 143 -19.41 17.06 18.01
N ILE A 144 -19.87 16.58 19.16
CA ILE A 144 -19.61 15.21 19.62
C ILE A 144 -20.21 14.18 18.67
N ASP A 145 -21.43 14.41 18.18
CA ASP A 145 -22.06 13.49 17.20
C ASP A 145 -21.26 13.43 15.90
N LEU A 146 -20.79 14.57 15.39
CA LEU A 146 -19.95 14.62 14.22
C LEU A 146 -18.61 13.90 14.44
N LEU A 147 -18.00 14.08 15.60
CA LEU A 147 -16.74 13.40 15.95
C LEU A 147 -16.95 11.90 16.11
N ALA A 148 -18.07 11.46 16.72
CA ALA A 148 -18.41 10.03 16.80
C ALA A 148 -18.56 9.41 15.39
N HIS A 149 -19.17 10.15 14.47
CA HIS A 149 -19.26 9.73 13.06
C HIS A 149 -17.87 9.64 12.40
N GLN A 150 -17.00 10.64 12.63
CA GLN A 150 -15.62 10.61 12.12
C GLN A 150 -14.79 9.44 12.68
N VAL A 151 -15.00 9.05 13.95
CA VAL A 151 -14.38 7.84 14.52
C VAL A 151 -14.78 6.62 13.70
N VAL A 152 -16.07 6.44 13.39
CA VAL A 152 -16.55 5.31 12.58
C VAL A 152 -15.94 5.35 11.17
N GLU A 153 -15.90 6.52 10.52
CA GLU A 153 -15.29 6.68 9.19
C GLU A 153 -13.79 6.27 9.19
N VAL A 154 -13.03 6.65 10.21
CA VAL A 154 -11.63 6.23 10.37
C VAL A 154 -11.53 4.71 10.51
N LEU A 155 -12.39 4.09 11.29
CA LEU A 155 -12.42 2.64 11.48
C LEU A 155 -12.76 1.91 10.17
N GLU A 156 -13.76 2.38 9.42
CA GLU A 156 -14.15 1.84 8.11
C GLU A 156 -13.03 1.98 7.07
N LEU A 157 -12.39 3.13 7.00
CA LEU A 157 -11.26 3.36 6.10
C LEU A 157 -10.12 2.37 6.38
N ARG A 158 -9.78 2.16 7.64
CA ARG A 158 -8.75 1.19 8.05
C ARG A 158 -9.12 -0.24 7.70
N LYS A 159 -10.40 -0.64 7.92
CA LYS A 159 -10.93 -1.94 7.53
C LYS A 159 -10.77 -2.15 6.02
N THR A 160 -11.28 -1.22 5.22
CA THR A 160 -11.24 -1.30 3.75
C THR A 160 -9.80 -1.31 3.22
N THR A 161 -8.92 -0.49 3.78
CA THR A 161 -7.50 -0.46 3.39
C THR A 161 -6.82 -1.81 3.68
N ARG A 162 -7.13 -2.43 4.82
CA ARG A 162 -6.60 -3.74 5.20
C ARG A 162 -7.12 -4.85 4.29
N GLU A 163 -8.42 -4.86 3.97
CA GLU A 163 -9.03 -5.82 3.06
C GLU A 163 -8.43 -5.72 1.66
N LEU A 164 -8.23 -4.50 1.16
CA LEU A 164 -7.58 -4.25 -0.12
C LEU A 164 -6.12 -4.76 -0.13
N SER A 165 -5.37 -4.50 0.94
CA SER A 165 -4.00 -5.01 1.09
C SER A 165 -3.97 -6.54 1.06
N GLN A 166 -4.85 -7.21 1.84
CA GLN A 166 -4.94 -8.67 1.87
C GLN A 166 -5.32 -9.26 0.50
N SER A 167 -6.26 -8.64 -0.20
CA SER A 167 -6.64 -9.05 -1.55
C SER A 167 -5.47 -8.93 -2.53
N ASN A 168 -4.71 -7.84 -2.45
CA ASN A 168 -3.51 -7.66 -3.27
C ASN A 168 -2.43 -8.71 -2.97
N ASP A 169 -2.21 -9.04 -1.69
CA ASP A 169 -1.24 -10.07 -1.29
C ASP A 169 -1.65 -11.46 -1.81
N GLN A 170 -2.94 -11.79 -1.74
CA GLN A 170 -3.47 -13.03 -2.30
C GLN A 170 -3.28 -13.11 -3.81
N LEU A 171 -3.55 -12.01 -4.54
CA LEU A 171 -3.34 -11.93 -5.98
C LEU A 171 -1.85 -12.08 -6.35
N ALA A 172 -0.95 -11.46 -5.59
CA ALA A 172 0.49 -11.58 -5.80
C ALA A 172 0.99 -13.03 -5.59
N HIS A 173 0.53 -13.67 -4.53
CA HIS A 173 0.87 -15.06 -4.24
C HIS A 173 0.33 -16.02 -5.33
N PHE A 174 -0.92 -15.85 -5.75
CA PHE A 174 -1.54 -16.63 -6.82
C PHE A 174 -0.82 -16.45 -8.16
N ALA A 175 -0.49 -15.22 -8.53
CA ALA A 175 0.30 -14.93 -9.71
C ALA A 175 1.67 -15.64 -9.65
N GLY A 176 2.34 -15.61 -8.48
CA GLY A 176 3.61 -16.31 -8.25
C GLY A 176 3.54 -17.81 -8.54
N GLN A 177 2.50 -18.48 -8.04
CA GLN A 177 2.29 -19.91 -8.28
C GLN A 177 2.04 -20.20 -9.76
N ILE A 178 1.11 -19.49 -10.40
CA ILE A 178 0.81 -19.68 -11.84
C ILE A 178 2.06 -19.45 -12.69
N GLY A 179 2.83 -18.42 -12.39
CA GLY A 179 4.03 -18.14 -13.16
C GLY A 179 5.09 -19.23 -13.07
N HIS A 180 5.28 -19.83 -11.90
CA HIS A 180 6.14 -21.00 -11.75
C HIS A 180 5.61 -22.18 -12.60
N ASP A 181 4.31 -22.45 -12.52
CA ASP A 181 3.69 -23.59 -13.22
C ASP A 181 3.63 -23.41 -14.75
N LEU A 182 3.62 -22.16 -15.23
CA LEU A 182 3.73 -21.85 -16.65
C LEU A 182 5.19 -21.84 -17.15
N ARG A 183 6.15 -21.42 -16.33
CA ARG A 183 7.57 -21.40 -16.72
C ARG A 183 8.12 -22.80 -16.96
N ASN A 184 7.73 -23.78 -16.15
CA ASN A 184 8.24 -25.15 -16.26
C ASN A 184 7.94 -25.83 -17.60
N PRO A 185 6.68 -25.92 -18.10
CA PRO A 185 6.39 -26.49 -19.42
C PRO A 185 7.00 -25.66 -20.56
N LEU A 186 7.11 -24.35 -20.39
CA LEU A 186 7.70 -23.47 -21.39
C LEU A 186 9.22 -23.69 -21.52
N MET A 187 9.93 -23.90 -20.40
CA MET A 187 11.35 -24.28 -20.43
C MET A 187 11.55 -25.64 -21.14
N ALA A 188 10.64 -26.59 -20.92
CA ALA A 188 10.71 -27.88 -21.63
C ALA A 188 10.51 -27.69 -23.14
N VAL A 189 9.53 -26.88 -23.57
CA VAL A 189 9.32 -26.56 -24.99
C VAL A 189 10.53 -25.85 -25.57
N SER A 190 11.12 -24.87 -24.89
CA SER A 190 12.33 -24.16 -25.34
C SER A 190 13.52 -25.13 -25.48
N GLY A 191 13.73 -26.03 -24.53
CA GLY A 191 14.78 -27.05 -24.61
C GLY A 191 14.60 -28.04 -25.76
N PHE A 192 13.36 -28.44 -26.09
CA PHE A 192 13.11 -29.28 -27.27
C PHE A 192 13.34 -28.54 -28.58
N LEU A 193 13.00 -27.24 -28.64
CA LEU A 193 13.25 -26.42 -29.82
C LEU A 193 14.77 -26.24 -30.05
N GLU A 194 15.52 -25.95 -28.98
CA GLU A 194 16.99 -25.81 -29.01
C GLU A 194 17.66 -27.14 -29.50
N LEU A 195 17.24 -28.30 -28.95
CA LEU A 195 17.72 -29.59 -29.42
C LEU A 195 17.39 -29.85 -30.88
N ALA A 196 16.24 -29.39 -31.35
CA ALA A 196 15.87 -29.52 -32.77
C ALA A 196 16.69 -28.57 -33.66
N THR A 197 16.97 -27.34 -33.19
CA THR A 197 17.81 -26.37 -33.91
C THR A 197 19.24 -26.88 -34.08
N ASP A 198 19.80 -27.51 -33.05
CA ASP A 198 21.16 -28.03 -33.05
C ASP A 198 21.31 -29.37 -33.82
N SER A 199 20.21 -29.94 -34.31
CA SER A 199 20.25 -31.20 -35.05
C SER A 199 20.93 -31.05 -36.40
N PRO A 200 21.90 -31.92 -36.77
CA PRO A 200 22.60 -31.86 -38.08
C PRO A 200 21.64 -31.94 -39.29
N GLU A 201 20.48 -32.54 -39.13
CA GLU A 201 19.46 -32.63 -40.17
C GLU A 201 18.85 -31.27 -40.54
N MET A 202 18.87 -30.28 -39.63
CA MET A 202 18.35 -28.95 -39.88
C MET A 202 19.12 -28.18 -40.98
N ALA A 203 20.41 -28.47 -41.15
CA ALA A 203 21.20 -27.91 -42.24
C ALA A 203 20.60 -28.21 -43.62
N ASN A 204 19.89 -29.33 -43.75
CA ASN A 204 19.29 -29.78 -45.00
C ASN A 204 17.77 -29.49 -45.10
N ALA A 205 17.21 -28.77 -44.09
CA ALA A 205 15.78 -28.46 -44.02
C ALA A 205 15.51 -27.00 -43.70
N PRO A 206 15.85 -26.04 -44.56
CA PRO A 206 15.81 -24.60 -44.27
C PRO A 206 14.42 -24.08 -43.88
N PHE A 207 13.36 -24.67 -44.40
CA PHE A 207 11.99 -24.34 -44.03
C PHE A 207 11.70 -24.76 -42.57
N ALA A 208 12.08 -25.99 -42.19
CA ALA A 208 11.92 -26.46 -40.81
C ALA A 208 12.74 -25.64 -39.83
N ALA A 209 14.00 -25.29 -40.15
CA ALA A 209 14.85 -24.43 -39.36
C ALA A 209 14.18 -23.05 -39.12
N THR A 210 13.59 -22.43 -40.16
CA THR A 210 12.85 -21.16 -40.04
C THR A 210 11.63 -21.28 -39.11
N VAL A 211 10.87 -22.38 -39.19
CA VAL A 211 9.70 -22.63 -38.36
C VAL A 211 10.08 -22.81 -36.88
N ILE A 212 11.13 -23.58 -36.63
CA ILE A 212 11.67 -23.83 -35.31
C ILE A 212 12.19 -22.50 -34.68
N ALA A 213 12.98 -21.73 -35.39
CA ALA A 213 13.47 -20.42 -34.92
C ALA A 213 12.31 -19.47 -34.58
N ARG A 214 11.19 -19.50 -35.33
CA ARG A 214 9.99 -18.72 -35.01
C ARG A 214 9.29 -19.24 -33.75
N ALA A 215 9.23 -20.56 -33.56
CA ALA A 215 8.65 -21.17 -32.38
C ALA A 215 9.48 -20.88 -31.12
N GLU A 216 10.81 -20.95 -31.21
CA GLU A 216 11.74 -20.56 -30.16
C GLU A 216 11.59 -19.08 -29.76
N SER A 217 11.54 -18.18 -30.75
CA SER A 217 11.25 -16.76 -30.51
C SER A 217 9.90 -16.55 -29.85
N ALA A 218 8.86 -17.33 -30.18
CA ALA A 218 7.56 -17.25 -29.54
C ALA A 218 7.60 -17.75 -28.09
N ALA A 219 8.29 -18.85 -27.82
CA ALA A 219 8.48 -19.40 -26.47
C ALA A 219 9.26 -18.41 -25.58
N SER A 220 10.33 -17.81 -26.08
CA SER A 220 11.10 -16.80 -25.37
C SER A 220 10.23 -15.57 -25.01
N ARG A 221 9.42 -15.10 -25.97
CA ARG A 221 8.47 -14.00 -25.67
C ARG A 221 7.47 -14.37 -24.58
N MET A 222 6.94 -15.59 -24.57
CA MET A 222 6.03 -16.05 -23.50
C MET A 222 6.73 -16.11 -22.14
N ALA A 223 8.00 -16.55 -22.07
CA ALA A 223 8.77 -16.56 -20.83
C ALA A 223 8.94 -15.15 -20.25
N ILE A 224 9.26 -14.17 -21.10
CA ILE A 224 9.35 -12.76 -20.72
C ILE A 224 8.00 -12.26 -20.23
N MET A 225 6.91 -12.54 -20.94
CA MET A 225 5.54 -12.15 -20.55
C MET A 225 5.16 -12.65 -19.16
N ILE A 226 5.42 -13.92 -18.88
CA ILE A 226 5.14 -14.54 -17.59
C ILE A 226 5.96 -13.83 -16.48
N THR A 227 7.24 -13.59 -16.73
CA THR A 227 8.11 -12.92 -15.77
C THR A 227 7.66 -11.49 -15.49
N ASP A 228 7.31 -10.71 -16.51
CA ASP A 228 6.83 -9.33 -16.38
C ASP A 228 5.52 -9.29 -15.59
N LEU A 229 4.57 -10.20 -15.89
CA LEU A 229 3.30 -10.28 -15.19
C LEU A 229 3.47 -10.63 -13.71
N LEU A 230 4.39 -11.55 -13.42
CA LEU A 230 4.72 -11.94 -12.04
C LEU A 230 5.34 -10.78 -11.25
N THR A 231 6.31 -10.11 -11.84
CA THR A 231 6.96 -8.94 -11.21
C THR A 231 5.93 -7.83 -10.95
N PHE A 232 5.02 -7.59 -11.91
CA PHE A 232 3.92 -6.64 -11.75
C PHE A 232 2.99 -7.04 -10.59
N ALA A 233 2.61 -8.31 -10.49
CA ALA A 233 1.75 -8.79 -9.41
C ALA A 233 2.43 -8.68 -8.04
N GLN A 234 3.70 -9.09 -7.93
CA GLN A 234 4.49 -9.01 -6.70
C GLN A 234 4.72 -7.58 -6.23
N ALA A 235 4.95 -6.64 -7.15
CA ALA A 235 5.14 -5.24 -6.83
C ALA A 235 3.91 -4.57 -6.19
N GLY A 236 2.74 -5.20 -6.25
CA GLY A 236 1.49 -4.66 -5.69
C GLY A 236 1.03 -5.28 -4.39
N GLY A 237 1.62 -6.38 -3.97
CA GLY A 237 1.06 -7.23 -2.91
C GLY A 237 1.62 -6.99 -1.52
N SER A 238 2.86 -6.63 -1.34
CA SER A 238 3.46 -6.57 0.00
C SER A 238 4.16 -5.24 0.27
N HIS A 239 4.32 -4.91 1.55
CA HIS A 239 5.24 -3.87 1.96
C HIS A 239 6.65 -4.29 1.52
N PRO A 240 7.38 -3.48 0.75
CA PRO A 240 8.74 -3.80 0.34
C PRO A 240 9.62 -4.00 1.57
N ARG A 241 10.53 -4.96 1.49
CA ARG A 241 11.53 -5.14 2.54
C ARG A 241 12.36 -3.86 2.65
N ARG A 242 12.72 -3.48 3.86
CA ARG A 242 13.59 -2.33 4.10
C ARG A 242 14.98 -2.82 4.47
N GLU A 243 15.77 -3.14 3.43
CA GLU A 243 17.16 -3.55 3.58
C GLU A 243 18.08 -2.42 3.10
N GLN A 244 19.27 -2.31 3.68
CA GLN A 244 20.26 -1.34 3.22
C GLN A 244 20.91 -1.84 1.93
N ILE A 245 20.79 -1.07 0.86
CA ILE A 245 21.22 -1.41 -0.50
C ILE A 245 22.32 -0.46 -0.93
N ASP A 246 23.44 -1.02 -1.41
CA ASP A 246 24.46 -0.29 -2.16
C ASP A 246 23.98 -0.21 -3.63
N LEU A 247 23.51 0.97 -4.04
CA LEU A 247 22.90 1.15 -5.35
C LEU A 247 23.90 0.98 -6.49
N GLN A 248 25.15 1.43 -6.31
CA GLN A 248 26.21 1.25 -7.31
C GLN A 248 26.45 -0.23 -7.60
N PHE A 249 26.50 -1.05 -6.55
CA PHE A 249 26.67 -2.50 -6.71
C PHE A 249 25.47 -3.14 -7.40
N LEU A 250 24.25 -2.73 -7.03
CA LEU A 250 23.02 -3.26 -7.62
C LEU A 250 22.92 -2.92 -9.11
N VAL A 251 23.22 -1.66 -9.50
CA VAL A 251 23.19 -1.22 -10.90
C VAL A 251 24.26 -1.97 -11.72
N ASN A 252 25.49 -2.10 -11.21
CA ASN A 252 26.55 -2.84 -11.90
C ASN A 252 26.13 -4.30 -12.14
N SER A 253 25.50 -4.96 -11.17
CA SER A 253 24.99 -6.32 -11.33
C SER A 253 23.89 -6.41 -12.42
N VAL A 254 23.02 -5.39 -12.54
CA VAL A 254 22.02 -5.32 -13.62
C VAL A 254 22.68 -5.12 -14.99
N VAL A 255 23.72 -4.30 -15.08
CA VAL A 255 24.48 -4.10 -16.31
C VAL A 255 25.16 -5.40 -16.75
N GLU A 256 25.70 -6.19 -15.81
CA GLU A 256 26.23 -7.52 -16.08
C GLU A 256 25.17 -8.49 -16.65
N ASP A 257 23.96 -8.48 -16.07
CA ASP A 257 22.84 -9.30 -16.59
C ASP A 257 22.44 -8.91 -18.02
N LEU A 258 22.61 -7.65 -18.39
CA LEU A 258 22.29 -7.13 -19.74
C LEU A 258 23.46 -7.19 -20.73
N HIS A 259 24.56 -7.88 -20.38
CA HIS A 259 25.79 -7.93 -21.17
C HIS A 259 25.54 -8.35 -22.64
N SER A 260 24.73 -9.39 -22.89
CA SER A 260 24.40 -9.82 -24.25
C SER A 260 23.72 -8.71 -25.07
N ALA A 261 22.75 -8.01 -24.49
CA ALA A 261 22.06 -6.91 -25.17
C ALA A 261 22.99 -5.71 -25.41
N ILE A 262 23.92 -5.46 -24.50
CA ILE A 262 24.95 -4.40 -24.62
C ILE A 262 25.92 -4.74 -25.75
N GLU A 263 26.41 -5.98 -25.83
CA GLU A 263 27.33 -6.41 -26.91
C GLU A 263 26.64 -6.40 -28.28
N GLU A 264 25.39 -6.92 -28.38
CA GLU A 264 24.63 -6.97 -29.63
C GLU A 264 24.34 -5.58 -30.21
N THR A 265 24.10 -4.59 -29.34
CA THR A 265 23.75 -3.22 -29.77
C THR A 265 24.95 -2.28 -29.78
N GLY A 266 26.08 -2.67 -29.20
CA GLY A 266 27.25 -1.80 -28.99
C GLY A 266 27.00 -0.69 -27.97
N ALA A 267 26.05 -0.90 -27.04
CA ALA A 267 25.61 0.11 -26.07
C ALA A 267 26.77 0.53 -25.14
N ASN A 268 26.82 1.83 -24.84
CA ASN A 268 27.69 2.39 -23.80
C ASN A 268 26.86 2.77 -22.58
N VAL A 269 27.10 2.09 -21.43
CA VAL A 269 26.38 2.31 -20.18
C VAL A 269 27.35 2.91 -19.15
N VAL A 270 27.03 4.12 -18.69
CA VAL A 270 27.79 4.84 -17.66
C VAL A 270 27.01 4.85 -16.35
N VAL A 271 27.69 4.45 -15.26
CA VAL A 271 27.04 4.33 -13.94
C VAL A 271 27.73 5.23 -12.92
N ASP A 272 26.98 6.16 -12.34
CA ASP A 272 27.41 7.05 -11.26
C ASP A 272 26.32 7.10 -10.17
N ALA A 273 26.27 6.07 -9.33
CA ALA A 273 25.26 5.91 -8.29
C ALA A 273 25.86 5.48 -6.94
N PRO A 274 26.89 6.19 -6.41
CA PRO A 274 27.61 5.79 -5.19
C PRO A 274 26.82 6.10 -3.92
N VAL A 275 25.56 5.61 -3.85
CA VAL A 275 24.64 5.91 -2.75
C VAL A 275 24.15 4.63 -2.08
N ARG A 276 23.75 4.76 -0.81
CA ARG A 276 23.10 3.70 -0.03
C ARG A 276 21.72 4.16 0.37
N LEU A 277 20.72 3.34 0.08
CA LEU A 277 19.31 3.63 0.37
C LEU A 277 18.63 2.41 1.04
N LEU A 278 17.47 2.63 1.64
CA LEU A 278 16.62 1.57 2.18
C LEU A 278 15.60 1.15 1.13
N GLY A 279 15.48 -0.17 0.89
CA GLY A 279 14.51 -0.69 -0.06
C GLY A 279 14.53 -2.21 -0.19
N ASP A 280 13.69 -2.74 -1.06
CA ASP A 280 13.67 -4.16 -1.40
C ASP A 280 14.63 -4.44 -2.57
N PRO A 281 15.71 -5.21 -2.34
CA PRO A 281 16.73 -5.43 -3.38
C PRO A 281 16.18 -6.15 -4.62
N THR A 282 15.18 -7.03 -4.47
CA THR A 282 14.56 -7.76 -5.57
C THR A 282 13.73 -6.83 -6.45
N LEU A 283 12.90 -5.99 -5.83
CA LEU A 283 12.05 -5.04 -6.54
C LEU A 283 12.88 -3.93 -7.21
N LEU A 284 13.88 -3.39 -6.52
CA LEU A 284 14.77 -2.37 -7.10
C LEU A 284 15.65 -2.92 -8.23
N ARG A 285 16.07 -4.18 -8.15
CA ARG A 285 16.73 -4.85 -9.29
C ARG A 285 15.82 -4.93 -10.51
N ALA A 286 14.56 -5.35 -10.32
CA ALA A 286 13.59 -5.41 -11.41
C ALA A 286 13.27 -4.03 -12.01
N LEU A 287 13.18 -2.99 -11.18
CA LEU A 287 13.04 -1.60 -11.59
C LEU A 287 14.19 -1.19 -12.51
N LEU A 288 15.42 -1.34 -12.05
CA LEU A 288 16.64 -0.97 -12.79
C LEU A 288 16.77 -1.76 -14.10
N GLN A 289 16.53 -3.06 -14.06
CA GLN A 289 16.57 -3.92 -15.25
C GLN A 289 15.57 -3.46 -16.32
N ASN A 290 14.33 -3.12 -15.92
CA ASN A 290 13.35 -2.59 -16.86
C ASN A 290 13.76 -1.23 -17.45
N LEU A 291 14.27 -0.32 -16.63
CA LEU A 291 14.66 1.02 -17.11
C LEU A 291 15.85 0.96 -18.04
N VAL A 292 16.92 0.23 -17.66
CA VAL A 292 18.15 0.11 -18.47
C VAL A 292 17.90 -0.66 -19.77
N ALA A 293 17.15 -1.77 -19.70
CA ALA A 293 16.79 -2.53 -20.91
C ALA A 293 15.95 -1.70 -21.88
N ASN A 294 14.99 -0.88 -21.38
CA ASN A 294 14.22 0.04 -22.21
C ASN A 294 15.11 1.09 -22.86
N ALA A 295 16.02 1.73 -22.12
CA ALA A 295 16.95 2.73 -22.64
C ALA A 295 17.80 2.17 -23.79
N ILE A 296 18.42 1.01 -23.62
CA ILE A 296 19.21 0.33 -24.66
C ILE A 296 18.34 0.02 -25.88
N LYS A 297 17.20 -0.61 -25.66
CA LYS A 297 16.28 -1.08 -26.69
C LYS A 297 15.72 0.05 -27.56
N PHE A 298 15.25 1.15 -26.96
CA PHE A 298 14.62 2.24 -27.70
C PHE A 298 15.66 3.09 -28.44
N SER A 299 16.86 3.27 -27.87
CA SER A 299 17.97 3.93 -28.56
C SER A 299 18.44 3.11 -29.78
N ALA A 300 18.62 1.80 -29.63
CA ALA A 300 18.99 0.92 -30.76
C ALA A 300 17.91 0.92 -31.85
N ALA A 301 16.63 0.90 -31.49
CA ALA A 301 15.52 0.94 -32.45
C ALA A 301 15.44 2.26 -33.24
N ALA A 302 15.96 3.35 -32.70
CA ALA A 302 16.09 4.63 -33.42
C ALA A 302 17.25 4.64 -34.42
N GLY A 303 18.09 3.61 -34.43
CA GLY A 303 19.26 3.51 -35.32
C GLY A 303 20.52 4.17 -34.74
N GLU A 304 20.49 4.57 -33.49
CA GLU A 304 21.61 5.16 -32.78
C GLU A 304 22.40 4.09 -32.00
N THR A 305 23.69 4.30 -31.79
CA THR A 305 24.45 3.51 -30.80
C THR A 305 23.95 3.92 -29.42
N PRO A 306 23.37 2.98 -28.62
CA PRO A 306 22.78 3.35 -27.35
C PRO A 306 23.79 3.94 -26.39
N LEU A 307 23.48 5.12 -25.84
CA LEU A 307 24.18 5.77 -24.76
C LEU A 307 23.23 5.89 -23.58
N VAL A 308 23.57 5.24 -22.46
CA VAL A 308 22.75 5.22 -21.25
C VAL A 308 23.56 5.72 -20.07
N GLU A 309 23.08 6.73 -19.38
CA GLU A 309 23.69 7.24 -18.16
C GLU A 309 22.75 7.02 -16.96
N ILE A 310 23.29 6.39 -15.92
CA ILE A 310 22.57 6.12 -14.67
C ILE A 310 23.22 6.93 -13.57
N ARG A 311 22.47 7.86 -12.98
CA ARG A 311 22.94 8.71 -11.90
C ARG A 311 22.04 8.64 -10.69
N ALA A 312 22.62 8.72 -9.49
CA ALA A 312 21.88 8.85 -8.26
C ALA A 312 22.45 9.99 -7.40
N GLN A 313 21.56 10.79 -6.85
CA GLN A 313 21.92 11.93 -5.99
C GLN A 313 20.95 12.07 -4.82
N GLU A 314 21.45 12.57 -3.70
CA GLU A 314 20.66 12.93 -2.56
C GLU A 314 19.88 14.22 -2.83
N ILE A 315 18.61 14.25 -2.44
CA ILE A 315 17.74 15.42 -2.49
C ILE A 315 17.04 15.60 -1.13
N SER A 316 16.42 16.75 -0.88
CA SER A 316 15.70 17.02 0.38
C SER A 316 14.55 16.03 0.70
N ALA A 317 14.08 15.26 -0.28
CA ALA A 317 12.98 14.30 -0.15
C ALA A 317 13.47 12.83 -0.19
N GLY A 318 14.79 12.58 -0.02
CA GLY A 318 15.40 11.26 -0.12
C GLY A 318 16.38 11.16 -1.29
N TRP A 319 16.26 10.16 -2.14
CA TRP A 319 17.17 9.85 -3.25
C TRP A 319 16.49 10.03 -4.60
N ARG A 320 17.17 10.75 -5.53
CA ARG A 320 16.76 10.82 -6.94
C ARG A 320 17.70 9.97 -7.78
N LEU A 321 17.14 8.96 -8.45
CA LEU A 321 17.80 8.14 -9.47
C LEU A 321 17.31 8.60 -10.84
N THR A 322 18.22 8.73 -11.83
CA THR A 322 17.89 9.01 -13.23
C THR A 322 18.51 7.95 -14.13
N VAL A 323 17.77 7.56 -15.16
CA VAL A 323 18.25 6.75 -16.28
C VAL A 323 18.02 7.57 -17.55
N ASP A 324 19.09 8.09 -18.11
CA ASP A 324 19.10 8.96 -19.28
C ASP A 324 19.49 8.15 -20.51
N ASP A 325 18.79 8.34 -21.64
CA ASP A 325 19.09 7.69 -22.92
C ASP A 325 19.22 8.71 -24.07
N ASN A 326 19.77 8.26 -25.20
CA ASN A 326 19.86 9.01 -26.45
C ASN A 326 18.84 8.52 -27.51
N GLY A 327 17.76 7.87 -27.08
CA GLY A 327 16.71 7.36 -27.96
C GLY A 327 15.79 8.45 -28.51
N PRO A 328 14.61 8.09 -29.02
CA PRO A 328 13.68 9.03 -29.67
C PRO A 328 12.97 9.96 -28.67
N GLY A 329 13.15 9.79 -27.37
CA GLY A 329 12.42 10.52 -26.35
C GLY A 329 10.95 10.13 -26.24
N ILE A 330 10.21 10.82 -25.36
CA ILE A 330 8.77 10.60 -25.15
C ILE A 330 8.07 11.95 -25.13
N ALA A 331 7.09 12.12 -26.06
CA ALA A 331 6.32 13.35 -26.17
C ALA A 331 5.61 13.69 -24.83
N PRO A 332 5.57 14.97 -24.44
CA PRO A 332 5.00 15.39 -23.14
C PRO A 332 3.60 14.83 -22.86
N GLU A 333 2.75 14.73 -23.89
CA GLU A 333 1.37 14.25 -23.79
C GLU A 333 1.28 12.74 -23.50
N GLN A 334 2.37 12.02 -23.72
CA GLN A 334 2.46 10.57 -23.53
C GLN A 334 3.16 10.17 -22.23
N ARG A 335 3.92 11.07 -21.60
CA ARG A 335 4.78 10.78 -20.44
C ARG A 335 4.04 10.15 -19.27
N GLU A 336 2.79 10.53 -19.06
CA GLU A 336 1.97 9.95 -18.00
C GLU A 336 1.35 8.62 -18.44
N ARG A 337 0.90 8.53 -19.69
CA ARG A 337 0.22 7.35 -20.24
C ARG A 337 1.11 6.13 -20.43
N VAL A 338 2.40 6.32 -20.73
CA VAL A 338 3.33 5.19 -20.92
C VAL A 338 3.55 4.36 -19.64
N PHE A 339 3.10 4.86 -18.50
CA PHE A 339 3.06 4.11 -17.24
C PHE A 339 1.77 3.30 -17.05
N ASP A 340 0.76 3.45 -17.92
CA ASP A 340 -0.47 2.68 -17.84
C ASP A 340 -0.23 1.25 -18.35
N LEU A 341 -0.96 0.30 -17.78
CA LEU A 341 -0.79 -1.11 -18.11
C LEU A 341 -1.13 -1.36 -19.60
N MET A 342 -0.21 -2.02 -20.31
CA MET A 342 -0.33 -2.35 -21.74
C MET A 342 -0.32 -1.13 -22.70
N ASP A 343 -0.03 0.09 -22.23
CA ASP A 343 0.23 1.20 -23.12
C ASP A 343 1.66 1.09 -23.71
N ARG A 344 1.78 1.26 -25.02
CA ARG A 344 3.05 1.17 -25.76
C ARG A 344 3.52 2.52 -26.30
N GLY A 345 2.78 3.59 -25.99
CA GLY A 345 3.01 4.88 -26.64
C GLY A 345 2.95 4.78 -28.16
N THR A 346 3.68 5.65 -28.87
CA THR A 346 3.75 5.67 -30.35
C THR A 346 4.89 4.80 -30.93
N ALA A 347 5.60 4.03 -30.12
CA ALA A 347 6.72 3.20 -30.57
C ALA A 347 6.26 1.98 -31.39
N HIS A 348 5.83 2.21 -32.63
CA HIS A 348 5.44 1.16 -33.56
C HIS A 348 6.69 0.38 -34.01
N GLY A 349 6.66 -0.95 -33.80
CA GLY A 349 7.75 -1.84 -34.25
C GLY A 349 8.73 -2.31 -33.17
N VAL A 350 8.70 -1.73 -31.97
CA VAL A 350 9.53 -2.20 -30.85
C VAL A 350 8.80 -3.28 -30.08
N SER A 351 9.43 -4.46 -29.88
CA SER A 351 8.84 -5.58 -29.16
C SER A 351 8.63 -5.24 -27.69
N GLY A 352 7.50 -5.61 -27.08
CA GLY A 352 7.23 -5.43 -25.63
C GLY A 352 5.74 -5.41 -25.34
N LEU A 353 5.36 -5.76 -24.09
CA LEU A 353 3.97 -5.87 -23.66
C LEU A 353 3.36 -4.57 -23.14
N GLY A 354 4.17 -3.54 -22.87
CA GLY A 354 3.72 -2.34 -22.17
C GLY A 354 3.50 -2.56 -20.66
N ILE A 355 4.15 -3.59 -20.08
CA ILE A 355 4.06 -3.89 -18.64
C ILE A 355 5.25 -3.28 -17.87
N GLY A 356 6.43 -3.12 -18.51
CA GLY A 356 7.66 -2.74 -17.82
C GLY A 356 7.58 -1.41 -17.08
N LEU A 357 7.12 -0.31 -17.70
CA LEU A 357 7.01 0.98 -17.03
C LEU A 357 5.88 1.01 -15.99
N SER A 358 4.76 0.32 -16.19
CA SER A 358 3.72 0.18 -15.20
C SER A 358 4.20 -0.60 -13.97
N THR A 359 5.05 -1.62 -14.16
CA THR A 359 5.75 -2.32 -13.07
C THR A 359 6.70 -1.38 -12.34
N CYS A 360 7.47 -0.55 -13.05
CA CYS A 360 8.35 0.45 -12.44
C CYS A 360 7.55 1.42 -11.56
N ARG A 361 6.42 1.98 -12.05
CA ARG A 361 5.54 2.86 -11.26
C ARG A 361 5.07 2.16 -9.98
N ARG A 362 4.65 0.90 -10.08
CA ARG A 362 4.14 0.13 -8.94
C ARG A 362 5.22 -0.16 -7.90
N ILE A 363 6.42 -0.52 -8.32
CA ILE A 363 7.58 -0.72 -7.43
C ILE A 363 7.90 0.57 -6.68
N VAL A 364 7.99 1.69 -7.40
CA VAL A 364 8.30 2.99 -6.81
C VAL A 364 7.23 3.45 -5.83
N GLN A 365 5.95 3.28 -6.17
CA GLN A 365 4.82 3.58 -5.27
C GLN A 365 4.83 2.70 -4.02
N ALA A 366 5.15 1.40 -4.14
CA ALA A 366 5.28 0.50 -2.99
C ALA A 366 6.38 0.96 -2.01
N HIS A 367 7.44 1.61 -2.52
CA HIS A 367 8.49 2.24 -1.70
C HIS A 367 8.12 3.65 -1.22
N GLY A 368 6.89 4.14 -1.44
CA GLY A 368 6.46 5.50 -1.09
C GLY A 368 7.06 6.59 -1.97
N GLY A 369 7.63 6.22 -3.11
CA GLY A 369 8.33 7.10 -4.02
C GLY A 369 7.47 7.65 -5.16
N ARG A 370 8.13 8.35 -6.10
CA ARG A 370 7.54 8.90 -7.33
C ARG A 370 8.43 8.60 -8.52
N ILE A 371 7.82 8.40 -9.68
CA ILE A 371 8.50 8.17 -10.96
C ILE A 371 7.93 9.10 -12.02
N GLY A 372 8.76 9.55 -12.93
CA GLY A 372 8.32 10.37 -14.06
C GLY A 372 9.36 10.39 -15.19
N ILE A 373 9.04 11.11 -16.25
CA ILE A 373 9.87 11.21 -17.47
C ILE A 373 10.06 12.67 -17.84
N GLU A 374 11.31 13.00 -18.17
CA GLU A 374 11.74 14.31 -18.67
C GLU A 374 12.54 14.12 -19.97
N ASP A 375 12.94 15.23 -20.60
CA ASP A 375 13.87 15.18 -21.74
C ASP A 375 15.29 14.90 -21.22
N SER A 376 15.99 13.97 -21.86
CA SER A 376 17.38 13.66 -21.54
C SER A 376 18.33 14.69 -22.14
N ALA A 377 19.39 15.02 -21.41
CA ALA A 377 20.51 15.81 -21.94
C ALA A 377 21.25 15.11 -23.08
N LEU A 378 21.08 13.80 -23.24
CA LEU A 378 21.62 12.98 -24.31
C LEU A 378 20.76 13.01 -25.59
N GLY A 379 19.59 13.68 -25.54
CA GLY A 379 18.68 13.85 -26.69
C GLY A 379 17.47 12.91 -26.68
N GLY A 380 17.40 11.95 -25.77
CA GLY A 380 16.32 10.98 -25.63
C GLY A 380 15.41 11.23 -24.44
N ALA A 381 15.08 10.18 -23.69
CA ALA A 381 14.27 10.24 -22.48
C ALA A 381 15.13 10.14 -21.20
N SER A 382 14.73 10.87 -20.17
CA SER A 382 15.25 10.78 -18.81
C SER A 382 14.15 10.24 -17.90
N VAL A 383 14.26 8.99 -17.49
CA VAL A 383 13.35 8.43 -16.51
C VAL A 383 13.91 8.67 -15.12
N TRP A 384 13.21 9.44 -14.31
CA TRP A 384 13.61 9.73 -12.94
C TRP A 384 12.74 9.01 -11.92
N VAL A 385 13.35 8.60 -10.83
CA VAL A 385 12.71 7.95 -9.68
C VAL A 385 13.15 8.70 -8.42
N VAL A 386 12.22 9.03 -7.56
CA VAL A 386 12.47 9.59 -6.22
C VAL A 386 12.01 8.57 -5.19
N LEU A 387 12.93 8.17 -4.31
CA LEU A 387 12.65 7.27 -3.19
C LEU A 387 12.87 8.03 -1.87
N PRO A 388 11.95 7.97 -0.89
CA PRO A 388 12.16 8.52 0.43
C PRO A 388 13.20 7.74 1.22
N ASP A 389 13.76 8.35 2.28
CA ASP A 389 14.70 7.72 3.22
C ASP A 389 14.08 6.59 4.04
#